data_2792ed07b1b5fadafd9ef2d87a6f080f
#
_entry.id   2792ed07b1b5fadafd9ef2d87a6f080f
#
_cell.length_a   1.000
_cell.length_b   1.000
_cell.length_c   1.000
_cell.angle_alpha   90.00
_cell.angle_beta   90.00
_cell.angle_gamma   90.00
#
_symmetry.space_group_name_H-M   'P 1'
#
loop_
_entity.id
_entity.type
_entity.pdbx_description
1 polymer ?
#
loop_
_entity_poly.entity_id
_entity_poly.type
_entity_poly.pdbx_seq_one_letter_code
_entity_poly.pdbx_strand_id
1 'polypeptide(L)'
;MARFYFDFRNADKQKLHDLLPSLLIQLSARSDPCCDILSQLHSAHDRGVLKPSDRAMIDCLKEMLSLEAQPPTYIILDALDECPITSVVPPSPREEVLDFVDELVALHLPNLHICVTSRPEHDIQVVLKRLTEHPVSLHDESGQQEAITNYVTSFVCSNQRMRRWRNEDKNLVIKTLSEKADGM
;
A
#
# COMPACT_ATOMS: atom_id res chain seq x y z
N MET A 1 -5.75 12.79 -2.67
CA MET A 1 -5.42 11.45 -2.19
C MET A 1 -5.23 10.55 -3.40
N ALA A 2 -4.09 9.86 -3.47
CA ALA A 2 -3.77 8.83 -4.44
C ALA A 2 -3.50 7.52 -3.71
N ARG A 3 -3.80 6.38 -4.31
CA ARG A 3 -3.69 5.08 -3.67
C ARG A 3 -3.27 4.00 -4.65
N PHE A 4 -2.52 3.02 -4.15
CA PHE A 4 -2.16 1.82 -4.89
C PHE A 4 -2.25 0.61 -3.96
N TYR A 5 -2.76 -0.49 -4.49
CA TYR A 5 -2.91 -1.76 -3.79
C TYR A 5 -2.04 -2.80 -4.48
N PHE A 6 -1.01 -3.28 -3.79
CA PHE A 6 -0.24 -4.42 -4.29
C PHE A 6 -1.10 -5.69 -4.26
N ASP A 7 -0.87 -6.61 -5.18
CA ASP A 7 -1.56 -7.90 -5.23
C ASP A 7 -0.65 -8.94 -5.90
N PHE A 8 -0.17 -9.91 -5.14
CA PHE A 8 0.72 -10.97 -5.63
C PHE A 8 0.10 -11.85 -6.72
N ARG A 9 -1.23 -11.83 -6.89
CA ARG A 9 -1.94 -12.57 -7.94
C ARG A 9 -2.05 -11.80 -9.25
N ASN A 10 -1.74 -10.51 -9.25
CA ASN A 10 -1.85 -9.64 -10.42
C ASN A 10 -0.49 -9.02 -10.75
N ALA A 11 0.12 -9.49 -11.85
CA ALA A 11 1.44 -9.03 -12.28
C ALA A 11 1.52 -7.52 -12.52
N ASP A 12 0.41 -6.86 -12.87
CA ASP A 12 0.34 -5.41 -13.08
C ASP A 12 0.20 -4.61 -11.76
N LYS A 13 0.35 -5.29 -10.61
CA LYS A 13 0.26 -4.69 -9.28
C LYS A 13 1.40 -5.10 -8.36
N GLN A 14 2.57 -5.34 -8.91
CA GLN A 14 3.69 -5.90 -8.17
C GLN A 14 4.98 -5.08 -8.27
N LYS A 15 5.01 -4.04 -9.09
CA LYS A 15 6.23 -3.32 -9.42
C LYS A 15 6.06 -1.81 -9.30
N LEU A 16 7.20 -1.13 -9.13
CA LEU A 16 7.26 0.32 -9.19
C LEU A 16 6.70 0.88 -10.50
N HIS A 17 7.02 0.21 -11.63
CA HIS A 17 6.53 0.58 -12.97
C HIS A 17 5.00 0.62 -13.08
N ASP A 18 4.29 -0.18 -12.31
CA ASP A 18 2.82 -0.23 -12.30
C ASP A 18 2.22 0.80 -11.32
N LEU A 19 2.93 1.05 -10.22
CA LEU A 19 2.57 2.02 -9.20
C LEU A 19 2.60 3.46 -9.76
N LEU A 20 3.69 3.84 -10.43
CA LEU A 20 3.93 5.23 -10.85
C LEU A 20 2.83 5.79 -11.76
N PRO A 21 2.41 5.14 -12.86
CA PRO A 21 1.33 5.64 -13.71
C PRO A 21 0.01 5.80 -12.94
N SER A 22 -0.28 4.87 -12.01
CA SER A 22 -1.48 4.93 -11.20
C SER A 22 -1.51 6.19 -10.31
N LEU A 23 -0.39 6.54 -9.67
CA LEU A 23 -0.30 7.76 -8.86
C LEU A 23 -0.39 9.02 -9.73
N LEU A 24 0.33 9.07 -10.84
CA LEU A 24 0.33 10.22 -11.76
C LEU A 24 -1.07 10.54 -12.28
N ILE A 25 -1.81 9.52 -12.72
CA ILE A 25 -3.19 9.69 -13.22
C ILE A 25 -4.12 10.16 -12.10
N GLN A 26 -4.00 9.62 -10.88
CA GLN A 26 -4.87 10.00 -9.78
C GLN A 26 -4.61 11.43 -9.29
N LEU A 27 -3.38 11.91 -9.34
CA LEU A 27 -3.03 13.29 -8.99
C LEU A 27 -3.45 14.27 -10.09
N SER A 28 -3.19 13.95 -11.36
CA SER A 28 -3.57 14.81 -12.48
C SER A 28 -5.09 14.99 -12.59
N ALA A 29 -5.87 13.95 -12.27
CA ALA A 29 -7.34 14.03 -12.31
C ALA A 29 -7.97 15.02 -11.31
N ARG A 30 -7.18 15.58 -10.40
CA ARG A 30 -7.66 16.45 -9.31
C ARG A 30 -7.08 17.86 -9.30
N SER A 31 -6.14 18.14 -10.20
CA SER A 31 -5.38 19.39 -10.22
C SER A 31 -4.98 19.72 -11.65
N ASP A 32 -5.48 20.84 -12.18
CA ASP A 32 -5.14 21.29 -13.53
C ASP A 32 -3.62 21.45 -13.72
N PRO A 33 -2.85 22.04 -12.78
CA PRO A 33 -1.40 22.10 -12.88
C PRO A 33 -0.74 20.71 -12.94
N CYS A 34 -1.24 19.73 -12.19
CA CYS A 34 -0.74 18.34 -12.30
C CYS A 34 -1.09 17.71 -13.66
N CYS A 35 -2.26 18.05 -14.21
CA CYS A 35 -2.65 17.59 -15.55
C CYS A 35 -1.71 18.17 -16.62
N ASP A 36 -1.33 19.44 -16.50
CA ASP A 36 -0.38 20.09 -17.39
C ASP A 36 1.00 19.44 -17.35
N ILE A 37 1.52 19.13 -16.16
CA ILE A 37 2.79 18.41 -15.98
C ILE A 37 2.72 17.03 -16.64
N LEU A 38 1.65 16.26 -16.40
CA LEU A 38 1.48 14.95 -17.02
C LEU A 38 1.39 15.06 -18.55
N SER A 39 0.72 16.09 -19.06
CA SER A 39 0.60 16.35 -20.51
C SER A 39 1.95 16.67 -21.15
N GLN A 40 2.84 17.35 -20.42
CA GLN A 40 4.21 17.60 -20.87
C GLN A 40 5.01 16.29 -20.96
N LEU A 41 4.93 15.43 -19.92
CA LEU A 41 5.56 14.11 -19.94
C LEU A 41 5.07 13.28 -21.13
N HIS A 42 3.76 13.25 -21.37
CA HIS A 42 3.16 12.53 -22.48
C HIS A 42 3.65 13.08 -23.84
N SER A 43 3.75 14.40 -23.96
CA SER A 43 4.22 15.06 -25.20
C SER A 43 5.69 14.79 -25.48
N ALA A 44 6.52 14.79 -24.43
CA ALA A 44 7.95 14.49 -24.52
C ALA A 44 8.23 13.03 -24.93
N HIS A 45 7.25 12.13 -24.75
CA HIS A 45 7.34 10.72 -25.13
C HIS A 45 6.51 10.39 -26.38
N ASP A 46 6.56 11.28 -27.38
CA ASP A 46 5.92 11.13 -28.68
C ASP A 46 4.42 10.78 -28.58
N ARG A 47 3.73 11.52 -27.72
CA ARG A 47 2.29 11.35 -27.44
C ARG A 47 1.89 9.92 -27.07
N GLY A 48 2.74 9.28 -26.26
CA GLY A 48 2.46 7.93 -25.75
C GLY A 48 2.96 6.78 -26.64
N VAL A 49 3.65 7.07 -27.75
CA VAL A 49 4.31 6.04 -28.57
C VAL A 49 5.51 5.45 -27.82
N LEU A 50 6.27 6.29 -27.12
CA LEU A 50 7.37 5.86 -26.27
C LEU A 50 6.88 5.76 -24.81
N LYS A 51 7.18 4.64 -24.16
CA LYS A 51 6.88 4.49 -22.72
C LYS A 51 7.90 5.29 -21.92
N PRO A 52 7.48 6.15 -20.98
CA PRO A 52 8.39 6.83 -20.09
C PRO A 52 9.11 5.81 -19.19
N SER A 53 10.37 6.10 -18.87
CA SER A 53 11.11 5.33 -17.87
C SER A 53 10.57 5.62 -16.46
N ASP A 54 10.82 4.71 -15.51
CA ASP A 54 10.43 4.91 -14.12
C ASP A 54 11.04 6.20 -13.55
N ARG A 55 12.27 6.52 -13.92
CA ARG A 55 12.92 7.78 -13.53
C ARG A 55 12.15 9.00 -14.04
N ALA A 56 11.76 9.02 -15.30
CA ALA A 56 10.98 10.13 -15.87
C ALA A 56 9.61 10.26 -15.17
N MET A 57 8.97 9.15 -14.82
CA MET A 57 7.72 9.14 -14.07
C MET A 57 7.90 9.62 -12.63
N ILE A 58 8.99 9.24 -11.94
CA ILE A 58 9.34 9.72 -10.61
C ILE A 58 9.58 11.24 -10.62
N ASP A 59 10.35 11.73 -11.59
CA ASP A 59 10.64 13.17 -11.71
C ASP A 59 9.34 13.97 -11.97
N CYS A 60 8.46 13.48 -12.83
CA CYS A 60 7.13 14.04 -13.06
C CYS A 60 6.28 14.07 -11.78
N LEU A 61 6.28 12.97 -11.01
CA LEU A 61 5.56 12.89 -9.74
C LEU A 61 6.10 13.90 -8.71
N LYS A 62 7.41 14.01 -8.60
CA LYS A 62 8.05 15.00 -7.70
C LYS A 62 7.70 16.43 -8.08
N GLU A 63 7.68 16.75 -9.35
CA GLU A 63 7.26 18.05 -9.85
C GLU A 63 5.81 18.35 -9.45
N MET A 64 4.88 17.40 -9.66
CA MET A 64 3.50 17.53 -9.22
C MET A 64 3.36 17.76 -7.71
N LEU A 65 4.13 17.02 -6.89
CA LEU A 65 4.08 17.10 -5.43
C LEU A 65 4.69 18.41 -4.90
N SER A 66 5.63 19.01 -5.62
CA SER A 66 6.37 20.21 -5.25
C SER A 66 5.67 21.51 -5.63
N LEU A 67 4.48 21.47 -6.21
CA LEU A 67 3.71 22.67 -6.56
C LEU A 67 3.35 23.47 -5.28
N GLU A 68 3.65 24.77 -5.26
CA GLU A 68 3.50 25.64 -4.06
C GLU A 68 2.06 25.71 -3.52
N ALA A 69 1.06 25.63 -4.39
CA ALA A 69 -0.36 25.75 -4.04
C ALA A 69 -1.06 24.39 -3.88
N GLN A 70 -0.31 23.29 -3.70
CA GLN A 70 -0.91 21.97 -3.53
C GLN A 70 -1.64 21.84 -2.18
N PRO A 71 -2.89 21.37 -2.19
CA PRO A 71 -3.55 20.95 -0.96
C PRO A 71 -2.84 19.73 -0.35
N PRO A 72 -3.06 19.43 0.94
CA PRO A 72 -2.50 18.24 1.56
C PRO A 72 -2.73 16.99 0.70
N THR A 73 -1.63 16.36 0.32
CA THR A 73 -1.63 15.20 -0.57
C THR A 73 -1.33 13.94 0.23
N TYR A 74 -2.23 12.97 0.12
CA TYR A 74 -2.10 11.67 0.79
C TYR A 74 -1.82 10.60 -0.26
N ILE A 75 -0.73 9.86 -0.08
CA ILE A 75 -0.39 8.67 -0.87
C ILE A 75 -0.56 7.45 0.02
N ILE A 76 -1.36 6.48 -0.41
CA ILE A 76 -1.61 5.25 0.32
C ILE A 76 -1.07 4.08 -0.51
N LEU A 77 -0.13 3.35 0.06
CA LEU A 77 0.45 2.14 -0.50
C LEU A 77 0.02 0.95 0.38
N ASP A 78 -0.92 0.16 -0.11
CA ASP A 78 -1.53 -0.92 0.66
C ASP A 78 -0.93 -2.28 0.28
N ALA A 79 -0.74 -3.14 1.30
CA ALA A 79 -0.22 -4.50 1.17
C ALA A 79 1.17 -4.56 0.50
N LEU A 80 2.13 -3.75 0.95
CA LEU A 80 3.49 -3.70 0.39
C LEU A 80 4.20 -5.07 0.46
N ASP A 81 3.86 -5.92 1.42
CA ASP A 81 4.37 -7.29 1.53
C ASP A 81 3.99 -8.18 0.34
N GLU A 82 2.97 -7.83 -0.43
CA GLU A 82 2.58 -8.54 -1.65
C GLU A 82 3.45 -8.18 -2.86
N CYS A 83 4.33 -7.17 -2.75
CA CYS A 83 5.34 -6.87 -3.73
C CYS A 83 6.48 -7.91 -3.66
N PRO A 84 6.90 -8.52 -4.80
CA PRO A 84 7.89 -9.59 -4.79
C PRO A 84 9.27 -9.17 -4.27
N ILE A 85 9.90 -10.03 -3.46
CA ILE A 85 11.28 -9.87 -2.98
C ILE A 85 12.31 -10.57 -3.88
N THR A 86 11.85 -11.39 -4.84
CA THR A 86 12.72 -12.15 -5.71
C THR A 86 12.83 -11.48 -7.07
N SER A 87 14.06 -11.27 -7.50
CA SER A 87 14.39 -10.80 -8.84
C SER A 87 15.56 -11.61 -9.40
N VAL A 88 15.58 -11.79 -10.72
CA VAL A 88 16.72 -12.38 -11.44
C VAL A 88 17.91 -11.40 -11.43
N VAL A 89 17.61 -10.10 -11.34
CA VAL A 89 18.62 -9.02 -11.31
C VAL A 89 18.23 -8.07 -10.17
N PRO A 90 19.15 -7.75 -9.24
CA PRO A 90 18.93 -6.73 -8.22
C PRO A 90 18.79 -5.32 -8.84
N PRO A 91 18.02 -4.40 -8.21
CA PRO A 91 17.19 -4.61 -7.01
C PRO A 91 15.93 -5.43 -7.28
N SER A 92 15.35 -5.98 -6.21
CA SER A 92 14.02 -6.63 -6.30
C SER A 92 12.91 -5.58 -6.47
N PRO A 93 11.73 -5.94 -7.01
CA PRO A 93 10.60 -5.02 -7.12
C PRO A 93 10.21 -4.35 -5.80
N ARG A 94 10.32 -5.06 -4.68
CA ARG A 94 10.06 -4.51 -3.35
C ARG A 94 11.12 -3.48 -2.92
N GLU A 95 12.39 -3.76 -3.16
CA GLU A 95 13.47 -2.82 -2.90
C GLU A 95 13.29 -1.54 -3.71
N GLU A 96 12.95 -1.63 -4.99
CA GLU A 96 12.65 -0.46 -5.84
C GLU A 96 11.51 0.40 -5.27
N VAL A 97 10.45 -0.22 -4.74
CA VAL A 97 9.34 0.51 -4.12
C VAL A 97 9.75 1.13 -2.79
N LEU A 98 10.54 0.42 -1.98
CA LEU A 98 11.05 0.95 -0.71
C LEU A 98 12.01 2.14 -0.94
N ASP A 99 12.90 2.05 -1.92
CA ASP A 99 13.80 3.14 -2.31
C ASP A 99 13.00 4.35 -2.82
N PHE A 100 11.95 4.10 -3.59
CA PHE A 100 11.04 5.16 -4.03
C PHE A 100 10.33 5.85 -2.86
N VAL A 101 9.89 5.11 -1.85
CA VAL A 101 9.29 5.70 -0.64
C VAL A 101 10.30 6.55 0.12
N ASP A 102 11.53 6.06 0.28
CA ASP A 102 12.64 6.82 0.89
C ASP A 102 12.90 8.12 0.13
N GLU A 103 12.95 8.06 -1.21
CA GLU A 103 13.14 9.21 -2.09
C GLU A 103 12.00 10.26 -1.95
N LEU A 104 10.75 9.82 -1.77
CA LEU A 104 9.63 10.72 -1.53
C LEU A 104 9.69 11.38 -0.15
N VAL A 105 10.04 10.62 0.89
CA VAL A 105 10.20 11.16 2.25
C VAL A 105 11.33 12.17 2.31
N ALA A 106 12.44 11.93 1.60
CA ALA A 106 13.58 12.83 1.51
C ALA A 106 13.26 14.20 0.87
N LEU A 107 12.12 14.36 0.19
CA LEU A 107 11.66 15.67 -0.31
C LEU A 107 11.25 16.64 0.82
N HIS A 108 10.98 16.13 2.02
CA HIS A 108 10.56 16.92 3.18
C HIS A 108 9.40 17.89 2.89
N LEU A 109 8.45 17.48 2.04
CA LEU A 109 7.29 18.30 1.67
C LEU A 109 6.27 18.33 2.82
N PRO A 110 5.94 19.51 3.38
CA PRO A 110 5.08 19.61 4.57
C PRO A 110 3.64 19.17 4.33
N ASN A 111 3.20 19.18 3.08
CA ASN A 111 1.84 18.81 2.69
C ASN A 111 1.75 17.38 2.13
N LEU A 112 2.84 16.61 2.15
CA LEU A 112 2.84 15.22 1.68
C LEU A 112 2.73 14.27 2.87
N HIS A 113 1.73 13.42 2.84
CA HIS A 113 1.49 12.36 3.83
C HIS A 113 1.51 11.01 3.13
N ILE A 114 2.38 10.12 3.59
CA ILE A 114 2.51 8.77 3.03
C ILE A 114 2.07 7.76 4.08
N CYS A 115 1.11 6.90 3.72
CA CYS A 115 0.66 5.80 4.53
C CYS A 115 1.02 4.49 3.82
N VAL A 116 1.78 3.64 4.49
CA VAL A 116 2.14 2.31 3.97
C VAL A 116 1.57 1.26 4.90
N THR A 117 0.87 0.27 4.35
CA THR A 117 0.45 -0.90 5.10
C THR A 117 1.22 -2.14 4.61
N SER A 118 1.58 -3.02 5.54
CA SER A 118 2.22 -4.30 5.22
C SER A 118 2.15 -5.25 6.40
N ARG A 119 2.39 -6.53 6.14
CA ARG A 119 2.76 -7.48 7.19
C ARG A 119 4.13 -7.11 7.76
N PRO A 120 4.45 -7.53 9.01
CA PRO A 120 5.70 -7.16 9.67
C PRO A 120 6.91 -7.97 9.14
N GLU A 121 7.21 -7.86 7.85
CA GLU A 121 8.38 -8.49 7.25
C GLU A 121 9.66 -7.70 7.56
N HIS A 122 10.77 -8.41 7.76
CA HIS A 122 12.01 -7.84 8.30
C HIS A 122 12.59 -6.74 7.39
N ASP A 123 12.66 -6.98 6.09
CA ASP A 123 13.18 -6.04 5.09
C ASP A 123 12.36 -4.74 5.06
N ILE A 124 11.03 -4.85 5.06
CA ILE A 124 10.11 -3.71 5.11
C ILE A 124 10.28 -2.93 6.42
N GLN A 125 10.35 -3.65 7.56
CA GLN A 125 10.51 -3.01 8.86
C GLN A 125 11.82 -2.24 8.99
N VAL A 126 12.93 -2.76 8.48
CA VAL A 126 14.24 -2.10 8.53
C VAL A 126 14.21 -0.75 7.83
N VAL A 127 13.55 -0.67 6.66
CA VAL A 127 13.43 0.58 5.91
C VAL A 127 12.41 1.51 6.53
N LEU A 128 11.18 1.04 6.74
CA LEU A 128 10.08 1.90 7.19
C LEU A 128 10.27 2.46 8.60
N LYS A 129 10.92 1.73 9.52
CA LYS A 129 11.20 2.24 10.88
C LYS A 129 12.07 3.50 10.88
N ARG A 130 12.92 3.70 9.87
CA ARG A 130 13.72 4.92 9.73
C ARG A 130 12.93 6.10 9.20
N LEU A 131 11.88 5.82 8.43
CA LEU A 131 11.10 6.80 7.69
C LEU A 131 9.80 7.19 8.41
N THR A 132 9.35 6.38 9.37
CA THR A 132 8.03 6.52 9.99
C THR A 132 8.12 7.27 11.31
N GLU A 133 7.38 8.38 11.42
CA GLU A 133 7.20 9.10 12.68
C GLU A 133 6.14 8.44 13.58
N HIS A 134 5.15 7.79 12.99
CA HIS A 134 3.99 7.22 13.68
C HIS A 134 3.73 5.78 13.23
N PRO A 135 4.51 4.79 13.72
CA PRO A 135 4.19 3.38 13.45
C PRO A 135 2.94 2.97 14.22
N VAL A 136 2.00 2.34 13.53
CA VAL A 136 0.79 1.76 14.13
C VAL A 136 0.85 0.25 13.93
N SER A 137 0.79 -0.51 15.03
CA SER A 137 0.68 -1.96 15.00
C SER A 137 -0.77 -2.36 15.24
N LEU A 138 -1.38 -2.98 14.25
CA LEU A 138 -2.75 -3.49 14.44
C LEU A 138 -2.81 -4.66 15.42
N HIS A 139 -1.68 -5.35 15.68
CA HIS A 139 -1.61 -6.42 16.68
C HIS A 139 -1.71 -5.92 18.12
N ASP A 140 -1.31 -4.68 18.37
CA ASP A 140 -1.28 -4.10 19.72
C ASP A 140 -2.58 -3.36 20.09
N GLU A 141 -3.53 -3.29 19.15
CA GLU A 141 -4.84 -2.67 19.35
C GLU A 141 -5.73 -3.58 20.20
N SER A 142 -5.96 -3.21 21.46
CA SER A 142 -6.77 -3.98 22.42
C SER A 142 -8.22 -4.30 21.97
N GLY A 143 -8.75 -3.54 21.02
CA GLY A 143 -10.09 -3.77 20.44
C GLY A 143 -10.12 -4.83 19.34
N GLN A 144 -9.00 -5.15 18.70
CA GLN A 144 -8.98 -6.06 17.55
C GLN A 144 -9.28 -7.51 17.94
N GLN A 145 -8.68 -7.99 19.02
CA GLN A 145 -8.91 -9.35 19.53
C GLN A 145 -10.38 -9.56 19.89
N GLU A 146 -11.02 -8.56 20.49
CA GLU A 146 -12.46 -8.59 20.80
C GLU A 146 -13.30 -8.58 19.52
N ALA A 147 -12.97 -7.73 18.55
CA ALA A 147 -13.66 -7.67 17.27
C ALA A 147 -13.58 -8.99 16.49
N ILE A 148 -12.39 -9.62 16.45
CA ILE A 148 -12.21 -10.95 15.84
C ILE A 148 -13.03 -12.00 16.56
N THR A 149 -12.98 -12.03 17.89
CA THR A 149 -13.75 -12.99 18.69
C THR A 149 -15.25 -12.84 18.46
N ASN A 150 -15.76 -11.61 18.44
CA ASN A 150 -17.16 -11.31 18.16
C ASN A 150 -17.59 -11.74 16.76
N TYR A 151 -16.74 -11.46 15.75
CA TYR A 151 -17.00 -11.88 14.37
C TYR A 151 -17.05 -13.41 14.24
N VAL A 152 -16.03 -14.10 14.75
CA VAL A 152 -15.94 -15.58 14.68
C VAL A 152 -17.11 -16.21 15.42
N THR A 153 -17.46 -15.70 16.60
CA THR A 153 -18.60 -16.18 17.39
C THR A 153 -19.91 -16.00 16.62
N SER A 154 -20.14 -14.81 16.07
CA SER A 154 -21.34 -14.53 15.27
C SER A 154 -21.42 -15.45 14.05
N PHE A 155 -20.31 -15.64 13.33
CA PHE A 155 -20.24 -16.50 12.15
C PHE A 155 -20.53 -17.98 12.49
N VAL A 156 -19.88 -18.53 13.53
CA VAL A 156 -20.03 -19.94 13.94
C VAL A 156 -21.45 -20.19 14.45
N CYS A 157 -22.05 -19.26 15.18
CA CYS A 157 -23.40 -19.40 15.71
C CYS A 157 -24.50 -19.22 14.65
N SER A 158 -24.31 -18.34 13.68
CA SER A 158 -25.31 -18.04 12.65
C SER A 158 -25.24 -19.00 11.44
N ASN A 159 -24.11 -19.65 11.20
CA ASN A 159 -23.91 -20.47 10.02
C ASN A 159 -24.75 -21.77 10.06
N GLN A 160 -25.62 -21.94 9.05
CA GLN A 160 -26.50 -23.10 8.96
C GLN A 160 -25.76 -24.45 8.94
N ARG A 161 -24.56 -24.51 8.33
CA ARG A 161 -23.75 -25.73 8.25
C ARG A 161 -23.21 -26.15 9.62
N MET A 162 -22.97 -25.17 10.52
CA MET A 162 -22.45 -25.39 11.87
C MET A 162 -23.57 -25.53 12.91
N ARG A 163 -24.84 -25.38 12.52
CA ARG A 163 -25.98 -25.47 13.43
C ARG A 163 -26.05 -26.81 14.18
N ARG A 164 -25.63 -27.89 13.53
CA ARG A 164 -25.65 -29.27 14.07
C ARG A 164 -24.40 -29.63 14.90
N TRP A 165 -23.42 -28.73 14.98
CA TRP A 165 -22.21 -28.99 15.76
C TRP A 165 -22.53 -28.90 17.25
N ARG A 166 -21.82 -29.71 18.05
CA ARG A 166 -21.90 -29.65 19.51
C ARG A 166 -21.37 -28.30 19.99
N ASN A 167 -21.86 -27.83 21.13
CA ASN A 167 -21.39 -26.56 21.69
C ASN A 167 -19.90 -26.58 22.03
N GLU A 168 -19.38 -27.74 22.46
CA GLU A 168 -17.95 -27.95 22.71
C GLU A 168 -17.10 -27.72 21.45
N ASP A 169 -17.53 -28.27 20.31
CA ASP A 169 -16.83 -28.11 19.04
C ASP A 169 -16.89 -26.67 18.55
N LYS A 170 -18.03 -25.99 18.70
CA LYS A 170 -18.17 -24.57 18.40
C LYS A 170 -17.24 -23.71 19.23
N ASN A 171 -17.19 -23.96 20.54
CA ASN A 171 -16.34 -23.22 21.47
C ASN A 171 -14.85 -23.44 21.16
N LEU A 172 -14.49 -24.69 20.82
CA LEU A 172 -13.10 -25.01 20.42
C LEU A 172 -12.70 -24.22 19.15
N VAL A 173 -13.58 -24.20 18.15
CA VAL A 173 -13.31 -23.46 16.89
C VAL A 173 -13.22 -21.96 17.16
N ILE A 174 -14.17 -21.39 17.93
CA ILE A 174 -14.15 -19.96 18.28
C ILE A 174 -12.83 -19.62 18.98
N LYS A 175 -12.47 -20.37 20.02
CA LYS A 175 -11.25 -20.15 20.77
C LYS A 175 -10.01 -20.26 19.86
N THR A 176 -9.91 -21.36 19.08
CA THR A 176 -8.73 -21.60 18.24
C THR A 176 -8.56 -20.54 17.16
N LEU A 177 -9.65 -20.14 16.48
CA LEU A 177 -9.59 -19.11 15.44
C LEU A 177 -9.31 -17.73 16.03
N SER A 178 -9.91 -17.37 17.17
CA SER A 178 -9.64 -16.11 17.82
C SER A 178 -8.20 -16.00 18.32
N GLU A 179 -7.64 -17.06 18.92
CA GLU A 179 -6.26 -17.07 19.41
C GLU A 179 -5.21 -17.12 18.28
N LYS A 180 -5.53 -17.76 17.14
CA LYS A 180 -4.60 -17.92 16.02
C LYS A 180 -4.76 -16.88 14.92
N ALA A 181 -5.72 -16.00 15.01
CA ALA A 181 -5.92 -14.94 14.01
C ALA A 181 -4.75 -13.95 14.01
N ASP A 182 -4.02 -13.83 15.13
CA ASP A 182 -2.77 -13.09 15.28
C ASP A 182 -2.74 -11.78 14.48
N GLY A 183 -3.88 -11.05 14.53
CA GLY A 183 -4.02 -9.76 13.85
C GLY A 183 -4.27 -9.81 12.34
N MET A 184 -4.63 -10.96 11.76
CA MET A 184 -5.07 -11.04 10.36
C MET A 184 -6.49 -10.54 10.17
#